data_baf208d9420210e8e7a2937d97dbc5bb
#
_entry.id   baf208d9420210e8e7a2937d97dbc5bb
#
_cell.length_a   1.000
_cell.length_b   1.000
_cell.length_c   1.000
_cell.angle_alpha   90.00
_cell.angle_beta   90.00
_cell.angle_gamma   90.00
#
_symmetry.space_group_name_H-M   'P 1'
#
loop_
_entity.id
_entity.type
_entity.pdbx_description
1 polymer ?
#
loop_
_entity_poly.entity_id
_entity_poly.type
_entity_poly.pdbx_seq_one_letter_code
_entity_poly.pdbx_strand_id
1 'polypeptide(L)'
;FYALRSGMQGWVSSPSTEIADDLTTLRMGVRQRWQTKRGLDGQQRIIDWITLDVHGTFFPKSRRDNFGEELGLVDYDFRWHVGDRVTLLSDGIYDFFPGGLQKTTVGTSIRRPGIGSFYVGLRSYDGPITSNIVSTSLNYRMSHKWLTTIASGIDLSNRNIGQVFHLTRIGESFLIGLGATVDKSKGSVGARFTIEPRILARSQYSYAGGVPIPTVGVMGLE
;
A
#
# COMPACT_ATOMS: atom_id res chain seq x y z
N PHE A 1 0.35 -9.57 21.82
CA PHE A 1 1.67 -10.19 21.64
C PHE A 1 2.23 -9.96 20.23
N TYR A 2 1.41 -10.01 19.19
CA TYR A 2 1.83 -9.59 17.85
C TYR A 2 2.37 -8.15 17.81
N ALA A 3 1.93 -7.33 18.75
CA ALA A 3 2.39 -5.95 18.87
C ALA A 3 3.88 -5.80 19.24
N LEU A 4 4.49 -6.81 19.86
CA LEU A 4 5.89 -6.76 20.30
C LEU A 4 6.90 -7.27 19.26
N ARG A 5 6.43 -7.81 18.12
CA ARG A 5 7.31 -8.32 17.07
C ARG A 5 7.79 -7.19 16.17
N SER A 6 9.09 -7.04 16.05
CA SER A 6 9.69 -6.08 15.12
C SER A 6 9.29 -6.43 13.68
N GLY A 7 8.78 -5.48 12.94
CA GLY A 7 8.34 -5.64 11.55
C GLY A 7 6.84 -5.56 11.35
N MET A 8 6.00 -5.90 12.35
CA MET A 8 4.55 -5.67 12.31
C MET A 8 4.14 -4.31 12.88
N GLN A 9 5.06 -3.60 13.50
CA GLN A 9 4.80 -2.35 14.23
C GLN A 9 5.18 -1.13 13.40
N GLY A 10 4.63 -1.02 12.21
CA GLY A 10 4.79 0.21 11.41
C GLY A 10 4.22 1.48 12.06
N TRP A 11 3.48 1.33 13.16
CA TRP A 11 2.91 2.42 13.96
C TRP A 11 3.77 2.80 15.17
N VAL A 12 4.74 1.95 15.58
CA VAL A 12 5.69 2.27 16.66
C VAL A 12 6.84 3.06 16.04
N SER A 13 6.95 4.33 16.40
CA SER A 13 7.94 5.23 15.82
C SER A 13 9.36 4.91 16.28
N SER A 14 9.51 4.40 17.48
CA SER A 14 10.81 4.04 18.07
C SER A 14 10.69 2.79 18.95
N PRO A 15 10.80 1.57 18.36
CA PRO A 15 10.69 0.32 19.13
C PRO A 15 11.68 0.21 20.28
N SER A 16 12.87 0.81 20.13
CA SER A 16 13.92 0.78 21.16
C SER A 16 13.62 1.65 22.38
N THR A 17 12.72 2.62 22.25
CA THR A 17 12.33 3.53 23.34
C THR A 17 10.91 3.28 23.86
N GLU A 18 10.06 2.71 23.03
CA GLU A 18 8.64 2.49 23.36
C GLU A 18 8.37 1.08 23.90
N ILE A 19 9.25 0.12 23.60
CA ILE A 19 9.14 -1.26 24.07
C ILE A 19 10.28 -1.54 25.04
N ALA A 20 9.96 -1.54 26.32
CA ALA A 20 10.88 -1.94 27.39
C ALA A 20 10.84 -3.45 27.55
N ASP A 21 11.46 -4.21 26.64
CA ASP A 21 11.57 -5.66 26.72
C ASP A 21 12.95 -6.14 26.28
N ASP A 22 13.39 -7.25 26.85
CA ASP A 22 14.67 -7.87 26.55
C ASP A 22 14.51 -8.78 25.31
N LEU A 23 14.57 -8.19 24.13
CA LEU A 23 14.37 -8.84 22.85
C LEU A 23 15.70 -8.93 22.06
N THR A 24 16.04 -10.14 21.58
CA THR A 24 17.18 -10.36 20.70
C THR A 24 16.68 -10.81 19.32
N THR A 25 16.85 -9.96 18.30
CA THR A 25 16.45 -10.28 16.94
C THR A 25 17.60 -10.01 15.96
N LEU A 26 17.68 -10.83 14.93
CA LEU A 26 18.54 -10.60 13.77
C LEU A 26 17.66 -10.47 12.53
N ARG A 27 17.61 -9.27 11.94
CA ARG A 27 16.90 -9.02 10.70
C ARG A 27 17.90 -9.04 9.55
N MET A 28 17.64 -9.90 8.57
CA MET A 28 18.43 -10.00 7.34
C MET A 28 17.55 -9.70 6.15
N GLY A 29 18.12 -9.06 5.12
CA GLY A 29 17.38 -8.74 3.91
C GLY A 29 18.25 -8.81 2.68
N VAL A 30 17.60 -9.14 1.57
CA VAL A 30 18.20 -9.14 0.23
C VAL A 30 17.38 -8.19 -0.62
N ARG A 31 18.07 -7.23 -1.24
CA ARG A 31 17.50 -6.31 -2.20
C ARG A 31 18.10 -6.56 -3.56
N GLN A 32 17.26 -6.87 -4.53
CA GLN A 32 17.65 -7.13 -5.90
C GLN A 32 17.01 -6.13 -6.85
N ARG A 33 17.79 -5.62 -7.78
CA ARG A 33 17.31 -4.76 -8.87
C ARG A 33 17.83 -5.28 -10.21
N TRP A 34 16.90 -5.55 -11.10
CA TRP A 34 17.22 -5.85 -12.49
C TRP A 34 16.93 -4.61 -13.32
N GLN A 35 17.92 -4.15 -14.04
CA GLN A 35 17.84 -2.93 -14.83
C GLN A 35 17.88 -3.23 -16.32
N THR A 36 17.17 -2.42 -17.08
CA THR A 36 17.19 -2.48 -18.54
C THR A 36 17.32 -1.09 -19.14
N LYS A 37 17.79 -1.02 -20.37
CA LYS A 37 17.84 0.23 -21.14
C LYS A 37 16.55 0.38 -21.92
N ARG A 38 15.90 1.55 -21.83
CA ARG A 38 14.73 1.91 -22.61
C ARG A 38 14.87 3.30 -23.20
N GLY A 39 14.34 3.48 -24.41
CA GLY A 39 14.39 4.71 -25.17
C GLY A 39 14.78 4.47 -26.62
N LEU A 40 14.77 5.52 -27.40
CA LEU A 40 15.27 5.51 -28.79
C LEU A 40 16.79 5.38 -28.79
N ASP A 41 17.34 4.87 -29.87
CA ASP A 41 18.79 4.76 -30.05
C ASP A 41 19.45 6.14 -29.88
N GLY A 42 20.48 6.19 -29.04
CA GLY A 42 21.15 7.44 -28.65
C GLY A 42 20.51 8.24 -27.50
N GLN A 43 19.29 7.89 -27.06
CA GLN A 43 18.59 8.51 -25.92
C GLN A 43 18.11 7.48 -24.90
N GLN A 44 18.78 6.34 -24.83
CA GLN A 44 18.43 5.28 -23.91
C GLN A 44 18.73 5.68 -22.46
N ARG A 45 17.78 5.40 -21.57
CA ARG A 45 17.95 5.55 -20.11
C ARG A 45 17.90 4.20 -19.44
N ILE A 46 18.67 4.03 -18.38
CA ILE A 46 18.61 2.86 -17.51
C ILE A 46 17.38 3.02 -16.62
N ILE A 47 16.53 2.02 -16.56
CA ILE A 47 15.37 1.95 -15.69
C ILE A 47 15.38 0.66 -14.90
N ASP A 48 14.85 0.71 -13.69
CA ASP A 48 14.59 -0.48 -12.90
C ASP A 48 13.43 -1.24 -13.56
N TRP A 49 13.73 -2.44 -14.07
CA TRP A 49 12.75 -3.31 -14.72
C TRP A 49 12.01 -4.16 -13.69
N ILE A 50 12.77 -4.80 -12.80
CA ILE A 50 12.23 -5.59 -11.69
C ILE A 50 12.98 -5.17 -10.43
N THR A 51 12.24 -5.04 -9.33
CA THR A 51 12.79 -4.88 -7.99
C THR A 51 12.17 -5.94 -7.08
N LEU A 52 12.99 -6.54 -6.24
CA LEU A 52 12.60 -7.51 -5.24
C LEU A 52 13.35 -7.22 -3.94
N ASP A 53 12.61 -6.94 -2.90
CA ASP A 53 13.12 -6.80 -1.55
C ASP A 53 12.52 -7.92 -0.70
N VAL A 54 13.38 -8.70 -0.03
CA VAL A 54 12.93 -9.77 0.88
C VAL A 54 13.67 -9.60 2.19
N HIS A 55 12.97 -9.64 3.29
CA HIS A 55 13.53 -9.57 4.62
C HIS A 55 13.01 -10.70 5.50
N GLY A 56 13.89 -11.26 6.31
CA GLY A 56 13.56 -12.26 7.32
C GLY A 56 14.03 -11.84 8.69
N THR A 57 13.27 -12.18 9.71
CA THR A 57 13.59 -11.94 11.11
C THR A 57 13.86 -13.27 11.81
N PHE A 58 15.05 -13.40 12.37
CA PHE A 58 15.51 -14.57 13.10
C PHE A 58 15.66 -14.26 14.59
N PHE A 59 15.26 -15.18 15.44
CA PHE A 59 15.30 -15.08 16.90
C PHE A 59 16.31 -16.06 17.48
N PRO A 60 17.55 -15.63 17.81
CA PRO A 60 18.58 -16.52 18.39
C PRO A 60 18.17 -17.15 19.73
N LYS A 61 17.32 -16.45 20.49
CA LYS A 61 16.74 -16.92 21.76
C LYS A 61 15.24 -17.20 21.57
N SER A 62 14.89 -18.05 20.63
CA SER A 62 13.51 -18.26 20.17
C SER A 62 12.53 -18.62 21.30
N ARG A 63 12.96 -19.44 22.27
CA ARG A 63 12.11 -19.82 23.42
C ARG A 63 11.68 -18.64 24.28
N ARG A 64 12.56 -17.65 24.45
CA ARG A 64 12.25 -16.42 25.18
C ARG A 64 11.50 -15.41 24.29
N ASP A 65 11.99 -15.22 23.08
CA ASP A 65 11.66 -14.07 22.25
C ASP A 65 10.60 -14.35 21.20
N ASN A 66 10.34 -15.63 20.84
CA ASN A 66 9.43 -16.00 19.77
C ASN A 66 8.73 -17.36 20.00
N PHE A 67 8.34 -17.70 21.22
CA PHE A 67 7.56 -18.89 21.56
C PHE A 67 8.15 -20.22 21.06
N GLY A 68 9.48 -20.28 20.89
CA GLY A 68 10.18 -21.45 20.43
C GLY A 68 10.50 -21.47 18.92
N GLU A 69 9.88 -20.61 18.13
CA GLU A 69 10.13 -20.52 16.70
C GLU A 69 11.34 -19.64 16.39
N GLU A 70 12.35 -20.19 15.73
CA GLU A 70 13.59 -19.47 15.39
C GLU A 70 13.39 -18.47 14.27
N LEU A 71 12.55 -18.80 13.28
CA LEU A 71 12.20 -17.92 12.17
C LEU A 71 10.86 -17.24 12.49
N GLY A 72 10.86 -15.93 12.47
CA GLY A 72 9.67 -15.12 12.71
C GLY A 72 9.00 -14.71 11.40
N LEU A 73 9.01 -13.43 11.12
CA LEU A 73 8.39 -12.86 9.92
C LEU A 73 9.34 -12.91 8.73
N VAL A 74 8.80 -13.26 7.58
CA VAL A 74 9.38 -12.95 6.27
C VAL A 74 8.46 -11.98 5.55
N ASP A 75 9.01 -10.87 5.12
CA ASP A 75 8.30 -9.88 4.30
C ASP A 75 8.97 -9.75 2.93
N TYR A 76 8.16 -9.48 1.91
CA TYR A 76 8.65 -9.21 0.57
C TYR A 76 7.89 -8.06 -0.08
N ASP A 77 8.59 -7.31 -0.95
CA ASP A 77 8.06 -6.31 -1.89
C ASP A 77 8.61 -6.60 -3.28
N PHE A 78 7.72 -6.84 -4.22
CA PHE A 78 8.04 -7.15 -5.61
C PHE A 78 7.38 -6.15 -6.54
N ARG A 79 8.14 -5.59 -7.47
CA ARG A 79 7.64 -4.68 -8.50
C ARG A 79 8.22 -5.05 -9.84
N TRP A 80 7.37 -5.14 -10.83
CA TRP A 80 7.75 -5.40 -12.21
C TRP A 80 7.18 -4.34 -13.14
N HIS A 81 8.04 -3.50 -13.68
CA HIS A 81 7.69 -2.52 -14.69
C HIS A 81 7.66 -3.17 -16.07
N VAL A 82 6.52 -3.80 -16.43
CA VAL A 82 6.33 -4.52 -17.70
C VAL A 82 6.55 -3.59 -18.89
N GLY A 83 6.15 -2.32 -18.74
CA GLY A 83 6.35 -1.28 -19.71
C GLY A 83 6.46 0.09 -19.05
N ASP A 84 6.45 1.15 -19.83
CA ASP A 84 6.50 2.52 -19.29
C ASP A 84 5.21 2.92 -18.57
N ARG A 85 4.15 2.15 -18.74
CA ARG A 85 2.81 2.47 -18.25
C ARG A 85 2.22 1.45 -17.31
N VAL A 86 2.71 0.21 -17.35
CA VAL A 86 2.15 -0.91 -16.60
C VAL A 86 3.17 -1.40 -15.58
N THR A 87 2.74 -1.45 -14.32
CA THR A 87 3.53 -2.00 -13.22
C THR A 87 2.71 -3.06 -12.52
N LEU A 88 3.27 -4.25 -12.39
CA LEU A 88 2.76 -5.31 -11.52
C LEU A 88 3.41 -5.14 -10.15
N LEU A 89 2.62 -5.29 -9.11
CA LEU A 89 3.00 -5.10 -7.70
C LEU A 89 2.59 -6.34 -6.92
N SER A 90 3.47 -6.80 -6.06
CA SER A 90 3.12 -7.82 -5.08
C SER A 90 3.88 -7.54 -3.79
N ASP A 91 3.19 -7.53 -2.67
CA ASP A 91 3.80 -7.44 -1.36
C ASP A 91 3.16 -8.47 -0.43
N GLY A 92 3.93 -8.94 0.51
CA GLY A 92 3.42 -9.92 1.46
C GLY A 92 4.22 -10.00 2.74
N ILE A 93 3.57 -10.58 3.72
CA ILE A 93 4.14 -10.93 5.03
C ILE A 93 3.71 -12.36 5.33
N TYR A 94 4.66 -13.16 5.74
CA TYR A 94 4.44 -14.52 6.19
C TYR A 94 5.02 -14.69 7.59
N ASP A 95 4.17 -15.02 8.56
CA ASP A 95 4.58 -15.36 9.91
C ASP A 95 4.61 -16.88 10.06
N PHE A 96 5.77 -17.44 10.42
CA PHE A 96 5.97 -18.88 10.58
C PHE A 96 5.39 -19.44 11.88
N PHE A 97 4.88 -18.57 12.73
CA PHE A 97 4.22 -19.03 13.95
C PHE A 97 2.89 -19.73 13.62
N PRO A 98 2.53 -20.84 14.33
CA PRO A 98 1.24 -21.51 14.14
C PRO A 98 0.07 -20.53 14.29
N GLY A 99 -0.78 -20.41 13.27
CA GLY A 99 -1.84 -19.40 13.21
C GLY A 99 -1.33 -17.96 13.03
N GLY A 100 -0.09 -17.80 12.57
CA GLY A 100 0.52 -16.53 12.30
C GLY A 100 -0.15 -15.78 11.14
N LEU A 101 0.06 -14.47 11.12
CA LEU A 101 -0.48 -13.61 10.08
C LEU A 101 0.18 -13.89 8.74
N GLN A 102 -0.64 -14.15 7.74
CA GLN A 102 -0.25 -14.17 6.35
C GLN A 102 -0.96 -13.04 5.63
N LYS A 103 -0.20 -12.19 4.98
CA LYS A 103 -0.72 -11.11 4.14
C LYS A 103 -0.12 -11.26 2.75
N THR A 104 -0.95 -11.25 1.74
CA THR A 104 -0.50 -11.18 0.34
C THR A 104 -1.29 -10.12 -0.39
N THR A 105 -0.60 -9.24 -1.08
CA THR A 105 -1.20 -8.26 -1.99
C THR A 105 -0.67 -8.50 -3.39
N VAL A 106 -1.54 -8.55 -4.37
CA VAL A 106 -1.16 -8.58 -5.79
C VAL A 106 -1.98 -7.52 -6.52
N GLY A 107 -1.32 -6.71 -7.31
CA GLY A 107 -2.00 -5.63 -8.02
C GLY A 107 -1.32 -5.22 -9.31
N THR A 108 -2.08 -4.50 -10.11
CA THR A 108 -1.62 -3.92 -11.35
C THR A 108 -1.93 -2.43 -11.35
N SER A 109 -0.94 -1.64 -11.69
CA SER A 109 -1.10 -0.20 -11.90
C SER A 109 -0.80 0.15 -13.35
N ILE A 110 -1.72 0.90 -13.95
CA ILE A 110 -1.58 1.45 -15.30
C ILE A 110 -1.52 2.96 -15.16
N ARG A 111 -0.45 3.56 -15.65
CA ARG A 111 -0.26 5.02 -15.57
C ARG A 111 -0.10 5.62 -16.97
N ARG A 112 -0.91 6.63 -17.27
CA ARG A 112 -0.78 7.44 -18.47
C ARG A 112 -0.46 8.88 -18.07
N PRO A 113 0.80 9.31 -18.25
CA PRO A 113 1.22 10.68 -17.88
C PRO A 113 0.30 11.74 -18.47
N GLY A 114 -0.07 12.74 -17.68
CA GLY A 114 -0.95 13.83 -18.10
C GLY A 114 -2.45 13.51 -18.15
N ILE A 115 -2.84 12.23 -18.14
CA ILE A 115 -4.24 11.80 -18.24
C ILE A 115 -4.72 11.18 -16.94
N GLY A 116 -3.97 10.23 -16.38
CA GLY A 116 -4.38 9.60 -15.14
C GLY A 116 -3.70 8.28 -14.83
N SER A 117 -4.21 7.61 -13.81
CA SER A 117 -3.74 6.29 -13.38
C SER A 117 -4.92 5.43 -12.95
N PHE A 118 -4.79 4.15 -13.21
CA PHE A 118 -5.72 3.12 -12.76
C PHE A 118 -4.97 2.06 -11.97
N TYR A 119 -5.54 1.63 -10.88
CA TYR A 119 -5.03 0.53 -10.05
C TYR A 119 -6.13 -0.48 -9.79
N VAL A 120 -5.78 -1.74 -9.84
CA VAL A 120 -6.60 -2.85 -9.35
C VAL A 120 -5.69 -3.83 -8.60
N GLY A 121 -6.13 -4.27 -7.44
CA GLY A 121 -5.38 -5.23 -6.62
C GLY A 121 -6.28 -6.07 -5.74
N LEU A 122 -5.80 -7.25 -5.42
CA LEU A 122 -6.36 -8.16 -4.44
C LEU A 122 -5.42 -8.20 -3.24
N ARG A 123 -5.97 -8.05 -2.06
CA ARG A 123 -5.26 -8.21 -0.79
C ARG A 123 -5.95 -9.30 0.02
N SER A 124 -5.18 -10.30 0.36
CA SER A 124 -5.62 -11.42 1.20
C SER A 124 -4.91 -11.32 2.56
N TYR A 125 -5.69 -11.44 3.61
CA TYR A 125 -5.22 -11.63 4.97
C TYR A 125 -5.70 -13.00 5.44
N ASP A 126 -4.81 -13.74 6.07
CA ASP A 126 -5.12 -14.97 6.78
C ASP A 126 -4.46 -14.93 8.16
N GLY A 127 -5.20 -15.34 9.20
CA GLY A 127 -4.74 -15.26 10.58
C GLY A 127 -5.92 -15.10 11.54
N PRO A 128 -5.76 -14.29 12.60
CA PRO A 128 -6.84 -14.02 13.55
C PRO A 128 -8.10 -13.41 12.91
N ILE A 129 -7.91 -12.69 11.80
CA ILE A 129 -8.99 -12.15 10.96
C ILE A 129 -8.67 -12.51 9.53
N THR A 130 -9.56 -13.25 8.87
CA THR A 130 -9.46 -13.59 7.45
C THR A 130 -10.27 -12.60 6.63
N SER A 131 -9.65 -11.99 5.64
CA SER A 131 -10.30 -11.01 4.76
C SER A 131 -9.66 -11.01 3.38
N ASN A 132 -10.49 -10.94 2.34
CA ASN A 132 -10.07 -10.84 0.96
C ASN A 132 -10.62 -9.55 0.35
N ILE A 133 -9.77 -8.56 0.14
CA ILE A 133 -10.17 -7.23 -0.29
C ILE A 133 -9.73 -6.99 -1.73
N VAL A 134 -10.68 -6.74 -2.61
CA VAL A 134 -10.42 -6.21 -3.95
C VAL A 134 -10.46 -4.69 -3.87
N SER A 135 -9.35 -4.05 -4.25
CA SER A 135 -9.22 -2.60 -4.26
C SER A 135 -9.06 -2.11 -5.69
N THR A 136 -9.81 -1.07 -6.04
CA THR A 136 -9.67 -0.39 -7.33
C THR A 136 -9.57 1.11 -7.12
N SER A 137 -8.75 1.77 -7.91
CA SER A 137 -8.73 3.24 -7.92
C SER A 137 -8.47 3.79 -9.32
N LEU A 138 -9.14 4.86 -9.64
CA LEU A 138 -9.00 5.61 -10.86
C LEU A 138 -8.75 7.08 -10.52
N ASN A 139 -7.62 7.60 -10.97
CA ASN A 139 -7.37 9.03 -10.98
C ASN A 139 -7.41 9.49 -12.44
N TYR A 140 -8.31 10.40 -12.75
CA TYR A 140 -8.50 10.86 -14.12
C TYR A 140 -8.51 12.38 -14.18
N ARG A 141 -7.65 12.93 -15.03
CA ARG A 141 -7.59 14.36 -15.28
C ARG A 141 -8.56 14.71 -16.40
N MET A 142 -9.74 15.21 -16.02
CA MET A 142 -10.78 15.60 -16.98
C MET A 142 -10.37 16.83 -17.81
N SER A 143 -9.61 17.74 -17.18
CA SER A 143 -9.07 18.93 -17.82
C SER A 143 -7.86 19.47 -17.06
N HIS A 144 -7.26 20.57 -17.51
CA HIS A 144 -6.19 21.25 -16.78
C HIS A 144 -6.61 21.71 -15.37
N LYS A 145 -7.91 21.93 -15.15
CA LYS A 145 -8.47 22.45 -13.90
C LYS A 145 -9.25 21.42 -13.10
N TRP A 146 -9.54 20.24 -13.64
CA TRP A 146 -10.39 19.26 -12.98
C TRP A 146 -9.72 17.90 -12.89
N LEU A 147 -9.68 17.34 -11.69
CA LEU A 147 -9.19 16.01 -11.39
C LEU A 147 -10.32 15.23 -10.71
N THR A 148 -10.55 14.00 -11.15
CA THR A 148 -11.50 13.08 -10.52
C THR A 148 -10.73 11.90 -9.97
N THR A 149 -11.07 11.51 -8.74
CA THR A 149 -10.59 10.28 -8.11
C THR A 149 -11.79 9.42 -7.73
N ILE A 150 -11.77 8.17 -8.15
CA ILE A 150 -12.75 7.17 -7.78
C ILE A 150 -11.98 6.02 -7.17
N ALA A 151 -12.38 5.57 -5.98
CA ALA A 151 -11.79 4.42 -5.35
C ALA A 151 -12.90 3.51 -4.79
N SER A 152 -12.67 2.21 -4.85
CA SER A 152 -13.59 1.21 -4.30
C SER A 152 -12.78 0.10 -3.65
N GLY A 153 -13.21 -0.32 -2.47
CA GLY A 153 -12.74 -1.51 -1.80
C GLY A 153 -13.91 -2.44 -1.54
N ILE A 154 -13.76 -3.70 -1.87
CA ILE A 154 -14.77 -4.73 -1.67
C ILE A 154 -14.13 -5.84 -0.86
N ASP A 155 -14.59 -6.04 0.37
CA ASP A 155 -14.25 -7.21 1.16
C ASP A 155 -15.15 -8.38 0.75
N LEU A 156 -14.55 -9.36 0.10
CA LEU A 156 -15.26 -10.54 -0.39
C LEU A 156 -15.69 -11.47 0.74
N SER A 157 -14.93 -11.47 1.85
CA SER A 157 -15.20 -12.34 3.01
C SER A 157 -16.38 -11.82 3.83
N ASN A 158 -16.39 -10.51 4.08
CA ASN A 158 -17.42 -9.87 4.92
C ASN A 158 -18.50 -9.16 4.09
N ARG A 159 -18.42 -9.21 2.75
CA ARG A 159 -19.33 -8.53 1.82
C ARG A 159 -19.46 -7.03 2.09
N ASN A 160 -18.38 -6.45 2.61
CA ASN A 160 -18.31 -5.02 2.89
C ASN A 160 -17.85 -4.26 1.64
N ILE A 161 -18.48 -3.14 1.35
CA ILE A 161 -18.16 -2.32 0.17
C ILE A 161 -17.98 -0.88 0.63
N GLY A 162 -16.77 -0.35 0.44
CA GLY A 162 -16.47 1.05 0.60
C GLY A 162 -16.21 1.71 -0.75
N GLN A 163 -16.81 2.86 -1.00
CA GLN A 163 -16.61 3.64 -2.21
C GLN A 163 -16.31 5.08 -1.87
N VAL A 164 -15.38 5.67 -2.62
CA VAL A 164 -14.98 7.06 -2.49
C VAL A 164 -15.00 7.69 -3.87
N PHE A 165 -15.69 8.81 -3.96
CA PHE A 165 -15.64 9.70 -5.12
C PHE A 165 -15.08 11.04 -4.66
N HIS A 166 -14.16 11.59 -5.40
CA HIS A 166 -13.59 12.90 -5.12
C HIS A 166 -13.38 13.68 -6.41
N LEU A 167 -13.91 14.90 -6.47
CA LEU A 167 -13.74 15.83 -7.56
C LEU A 167 -12.95 17.04 -7.07
N THR A 168 -11.80 17.30 -7.67
CA THR A 168 -10.92 18.41 -7.29
C THR A 168 -10.86 19.44 -8.42
N ARG A 169 -11.16 20.68 -8.08
CA ARG A 169 -10.89 21.84 -8.93
C ARG A 169 -9.53 22.44 -8.58
N ILE A 170 -8.66 22.52 -9.55
CA ILE A 170 -7.34 23.14 -9.43
C ILE A 170 -7.47 24.62 -9.76
N GLY A 171 -7.45 25.47 -8.74
CA GLY A 171 -7.37 26.93 -8.87
C GLY A 171 -5.92 27.41 -8.93
N GLU A 172 -5.74 28.71 -9.01
CA GLU A 172 -4.40 29.32 -9.00
C GLU A 172 -3.75 29.22 -7.62
N SER A 173 -4.49 29.55 -6.58
CA SER A 173 -4.00 29.58 -5.18
C SER A 173 -4.54 28.44 -4.32
N PHE A 174 -5.68 27.85 -4.67
CA PHE A 174 -6.35 26.84 -3.87
C PHE A 174 -6.78 25.64 -4.71
N LEU A 175 -6.81 24.48 -4.05
CA LEU A 175 -7.49 23.28 -4.50
C LEU A 175 -8.84 23.22 -3.78
N ILE A 176 -9.92 23.06 -4.53
CA ILE A 176 -11.27 22.90 -3.97
C ILE A 176 -11.72 21.49 -4.29
N GLY A 177 -12.02 20.72 -3.24
CA GLY A 177 -12.42 19.33 -3.36
C GLY A 177 -13.86 19.11 -2.90
N LEU A 178 -14.60 18.33 -3.66
CA LEU A 178 -15.89 17.76 -3.31
C LEU A 178 -15.75 16.26 -3.27
N GLY A 179 -16.07 15.64 -2.15
CA GLY A 179 -15.98 14.19 -1.97
C GLY A 179 -17.33 13.61 -1.53
N ALA A 180 -17.57 12.39 -1.94
CA ALA A 180 -18.65 11.54 -1.44
C ALA A 180 -18.06 10.19 -1.06
N THR A 181 -18.50 9.64 0.07
CA THR A 181 -18.12 8.34 0.56
C THR A 181 -19.36 7.51 0.82
N VAL A 182 -19.32 6.26 0.43
CA VAL A 182 -20.38 5.28 0.74
C VAL A 182 -19.73 4.10 1.43
N ASP A 183 -20.20 3.81 2.64
CA ASP A 183 -19.80 2.64 3.41
C ASP A 183 -21.01 1.76 3.63
N LYS A 184 -21.07 0.65 2.93
CA LYS A 184 -22.21 -0.27 2.98
C LYS A 184 -22.26 -1.04 4.30
N SER A 185 -21.13 -1.26 4.97
CA SER A 185 -21.08 -1.99 6.24
C SER A 185 -21.71 -1.19 7.36
N LYS A 186 -21.44 0.12 7.38
CA LYS A 186 -21.98 1.06 8.36
C LYS A 186 -23.32 1.67 7.92
N GLY A 187 -23.78 1.35 6.69
CA GLY A 187 -24.98 1.98 6.12
C GLY A 187 -24.86 3.51 6.02
N SER A 188 -23.63 4.02 5.93
CA SER A 188 -23.35 5.45 6.00
C SER A 188 -23.00 6.03 4.64
N VAL A 189 -23.50 7.24 4.39
CA VAL A 189 -23.11 8.06 3.24
C VAL A 189 -22.56 9.38 3.80
N GLY A 190 -21.35 9.72 3.40
CA GLY A 190 -20.67 10.94 3.80
C GLY A 190 -20.44 11.88 2.63
N ALA A 191 -20.48 13.17 2.90
CA ALA A 191 -20.02 14.20 1.98
C ALA A 191 -18.84 14.95 2.61
N ARG A 192 -17.86 15.31 1.79
CA ARG A 192 -16.68 16.06 2.23
C ARG A 192 -16.47 17.24 1.31
N PHE A 193 -16.20 18.39 1.93
CA PHE A 193 -15.72 19.57 1.23
C PHE A 193 -14.32 19.90 1.75
N THR A 194 -13.38 20.19 0.85
CA THR A 194 -12.02 20.56 1.20
C THR A 194 -11.58 21.81 0.44
N ILE A 195 -10.87 22.68 1.12
CA ILE A 195 -10.15 23.80 0.50
C ILE A 195 -8.72 23.71 1.03
N GLU A 196 -7.78 23.55 0.12
CA GLU A 196 -6.36 23.43 0.47
C GLU A 196 -5.56 24.46 -0.30
N PRO A 197 -4.64 25.21 0.33
CA PRO A 197 -3.69 26.04 -0.40
C PRO A 197 -2.86 25.16 -1.33
N ARG A 198 -2.73 25.55 -2.58
CA ARG A 198 -2.02 24.75 -3.60
C ARG A 198 -0.56 24.46 -3.24
N ILE A 199 0.09 25.39 -2.53
CA ILE A 199 1.48 25.23 -2.07
C ILE A 199 1.63 24.23 -0.93
N LEU A 200 0.54 23.90 -0.21
CA LEU A 200 0.51 22.97 0.92
C LEU A 200 -0.23 21.67 0.59
N ALA A 201 -0.70 21.50 -0.65
CA ALA A 201 -1.45 20.32 -1.04
C ALA A 201 -0.63 19.03 -0.78
N ARG A 202 -1.12 18.22 0.15
CA ARG A 202 -0.53 16.93 0.48
C ARG A 202 -1.20 15.85 -0.35
N SER A 203 -0.40 14.90 -0.85
CA SER A 203 -0.97 13.70 -1.44
C SER A 203 -1.69 12.89 -0.35
N GLN A 204 -2.99 12.66 -0.53
CA GLN A 204 -3.80 11.84 0.35
C GLN A 204 -3.56 10.33 0.14
N TYR A 205 -2.62 9.96 -0.71
CA TYR A 205 -2.35 8.58 -1.06
C TYR A 205 -0.96 8.16 -0.59
N SER A 206 -0.88 6.96 -0.04
CA SER A 206 0.37 6.28 0.15
C SER A 206 0.99 5.94 -1.21
N TYR A 207 2.26 6.23 -1.40
CA TYR A 207 2.99 5.88 -2.62
C TYR A 207 3.91 4.69 -2.35
N ALA A 208 3.62 3.56 -2.95
CA ALA A 208 4.61 2.49 -3.07
C ALA A 208 5.27 2.61 -4.45
N GLY A 209 6.55 3.02 -4.47
CA GLY A 209 7.33 3.15 -5.71
C GLY A 209 6.77 4.15 -6.74
N GLY A 210 6.14 5.24 -6.28
CA GLY A 210 5.55 6.24 -7.16
C GLY A 210 4.15 5.90 -7.69
N VAL A 211 3.58 4.79 -7.25
CA VAL A 211 2.20 4.39 -7.58
C VAL A 211 1.29 4.80 -6.43
N PRO A 212 0.23 5.59 -6.66
CA PRO A 212 -0.73 5.93 -5.62
C PRO A 212 -1.53 4.67 -5.27
N ILE A 213 -1.30 4.14 -4.07
CA ILE A 213 -2.11 3.06 -3.50
C ILE A 213 -3.07 3.69 -2.50
N PRO A 214 -4.39 3.44 -2.61
CA PRO A 214 -5.33 3.89 -1.60
C PRO A 214 -4.95 3.31 -0.24
N THR A 215 -4.84 4.15 0.79
CA THR A 215 -4.63 3.68 2.15
C THR A 215 -5.88 2.94 2.64
N VAL A 216 -5.68 1.83 3.36
CA VAL A 216 -6.75 1.20 4.15
C VAL A 216 -7.29 2.27 5.10
N GLY A 217 -8.56 2.35 5.36
CA GLY A 217 -9.14 3.40 6.19
C GLY A 217 -9.66 4.63 5.43
N VAL A 218 -9.12 4.98 4.26
CA VAL A 218 -9.72 5.99 3.37
C VAL A 218 -10.96 5.44 2.67
N MET A 219 -11.13 4.12 2.66
CA MET A 219 -12.22 3.43 1.96
C MET A 219 -13.32 2.89 2.87
N GLY A 220 -13.31 3.21 4.17
CA GLY A 220 -14.33 2.70 5.09
C GLY A 220 -14.22 1.19 5.36
N LEU A 221 -13.05 0.62 5.19
CA LEU A 221 -12.76 -0.80 5.44
C LEU A 221 -12.04 -1.03 6.78
N GLU A 222 -12.26 -0.16 7.77
CA GLU A 222 -11.78 -0.34 9.13
C GLU A 222 -12.66 -1.31 9.93
#